data_8a9e09e8525a27ec506f09768c6bb01f
#
_entry.id   8a9e09e8525a27ec506f09768c6bb01f
#
_cell.length_a   1.000
_cell.length_b   1.000
_cell.length_c   1.000
_cell.angle_alpha   90.00
_cell.angle_beta   90.00
_cell.angle_gamma   90.00
#
_symmetry.space_group_name_H-M   'P 1'
#
loop_
_entity.id
_entity.type
_entity.pdbx_description
1 polymer ?
#
loop_
_entity_poly.entity_id
_entity_poly.type
_entity_poly.pdbx_seq_one_letter_code
_entity_poly.pdbx_strand_id
1 'polypeptide(L)'
;MKQKLLFLYFMLFNLSIVFGQIDGETIARNWLENNKHELNIQDNHTLDMQFSRVGPSGETFRFYQMMNGVQVFNAEVTVHLSNRKNVTYHASTYDSSIETINTIPSISQTEAQQSALTNLNVELEDVVNLEKKLFIIKSNNQTTLAYRFLVNAYTKPGAWEVMVDAQTGAILSSKDVAFYYSHGDKDKKHKTTPLKTKNTSSIMMASGTAMIYDTDPLTATTSAYGGQYVDGNDVTNAALDAARTPVTLLDIELSGGNYTLKGPYTQIAELTAPNKGLFIQASNNFEFNRQEDGFEAANVYYHTDKSMRYINLDLGITLAPSQNGGVIRFDPHGANGADNSYYTSGTLNFGEGCVDDGEDADVILHELGHGLHDWITNGGLSQVNGLSEGSGDYWANSYKRSLGQWSASDAARNWVFGWDGHNACWPGRSTVYGAQYPGGLVGQIHTDGQMWATTLMEIWEDIGREKTDKAFLEGLGMTNSGTNQQNAAIAVRQAAIDMGTAHGYTCADIQAMTNRFTAQGYNLPAYTCNLSVDEFNVNTISIFPNPTNGVITFKNINEEYNVTVFNMLGQKVKDQIINTTSKTMDVSHLSTGTYFVKFNGVDAVLKFIKE
;
A
#
# COMPACT_ATOMS: atom_id res chain seq x y z
N MET A 1 -6.32 78.47 21.69
CA MET A 1 -5.98 78.02 20.33
C MET A 1 -5.40 76.63 20.42
N LYS A 2 -6.16 75.60 20.07
CA LYS A 2 -5.73 74.20 20.06
C LYS A 2 -5.65 73.73 18.62
N GLN A 3 -4.45 73.44 18.15
CA GLN A 3 -4.21 72.80 16.85
C GLN A 3 -4.60 71.34 16.94
N LYS A 4 -5.45 70.87 16.03
CA LYS A 4 -5.78 69.46 15.84
C LYS A 4 -4.81 68.95 14.76
N LEU A 5 -3.97 67.99 15.15
CA LEU A 5 -3.13 67.23 14.23
C LEU A 5 -3.97 66.09 13.62
N LEU A 6 -4.12 66.10 12.31
CA LEU A 6 -4.84 65.08 11.56
C LEU A 6 -3.80 64.00 11.13
N PHE A 7 -3.86 62.82 11.71
CA PHE A 7 -3.09 61.66 11.28
C PHE A 7 -3.81 60.97 10.12
N LEU A 8 -3.23 61.07 8.94
CA LEU A 8 -3.69 60.35 7.76
C LEU A 8 -3.02 59.00 7.74
N TYR A 9 -3.76 57.92 8.05
CA TYR A 9 -3.29 56.54 7.92
C TYR A 9 -3.42 56.14 6.44
N PHE A 10 -2.28 56.05 5.75
CA PHE A 10 -2.20 55.36 4.45
C PHE A 10 -2.18 53.85 4.67
N MET A 11 -3.31 53.20 4.48
CA MET A 11 -3.40 51.74 4.40
C MET A 11 -2.87 51.30 3.03
N LEU A 12 -1.60 50.93 2.98
CA LEU A 12 -1.03 50.23 1.83
C LEU A 12 -1.59 48.79 1.83
N PHE A 13 -2.59 48.55 0.98
CA PHE A 13 -2.97 47.19 0.58
C PHE A 13 -1.85 46.61 -0.25
N ASN A 14 -0.97 45.81 0.38
CA ASN A 14 -0.12 44.89 -0.35
C ASN A 14 -1.00 43.81 -0.96
N LEU A 15 -1.38 43.96 -2.23
CA LEU A 15 -1.89 42.87 -3.04
C LEU A 15 -0.68 41.95 -3.33
N SER A 16 -0.39 41.02 -2.43
CA SER A 16 0.44 39.87 -2.75
C SER A 16 -0.35 39.03 -3.72
N ILE A 17 -0.05 39.14 -5.02
CA ILE A 17 -0.47 38.13 -5.99
C ILE A 17 0.33 36.88 -5.62
N VAL A 18 -0.24 36.04 -4.78
CA VAL A 18 0.23 34.67 -4.60
C VAL A 18 -0.07 33.98 -5.93
N PHE A 19 0.93 33.85 -6.77
CA PHE A 19 0.89 32.83 -7.82
C PHE A 19 0.91 31.50 -7.08
N GLY A 20 -0.30 30.98 -6.74
CA GLY A 20 -0.44 29.66 -6.18
C GLY A 20 0.19 28.66 -7.15
N GLN A 21 1.12 27.87 -6.66
CA GLN A 21 1.55 26.66 -7.35
C GLN A 21 0.27 25.89 -7.67
N ILE A 22 0.04 25.55 -8.93
CA ILE A 22 -1.15 24.78 -9.33
C ILE A 22 -1.08 23.49 -8.52
N ASP A 23 -2.10 23.21 -7.71
CA ASP A 23 -2.12 22.00 -6.88
C ASP A 23 -2.23 20.74 -7.76
N GLY A 24 -1.81 19.60 -7.21
CA GLY A 24 -1.78 18.35 -7.94
C GLY A 24 -3.17 17.92 -8.44
N GLU A 25 -4.22 18.16 -7.65
CA GLU A 25 -5.60 17.86 -8.05
C GLU A 25 -6.02 18.63 -9.30
N THR A 26 -5.70 19.92 -9.37
CA THR A 26 -6.01 20.75 -10.55
C THR A 26 -5.31 20.19 -11.80
N ILE A 27 -4.07 19.73 -11.68
CA ILE A 27 -3.32 19.10 -12.81
C ILE A 27 -4.02 17.81 -13.23
N ALA A 28 -4.38 16.96 -12.27
CA ALA A 28 -5.08 15.70 -12.54
C ALA A 28 -6.44 15.92 -13.20
N ARG A 29 -7.24 16.89 -12.72
CA ARG A 29 -8.54 17.26 -13.33
C ARG A 29 -8.39 17.81 -14.75
N ASN A 30 -7.41 18.67 -14.99
CA ASN A 30 -7.13 19.18 -16.33
C ASN A 30 -6.71 18.06 -17.28
N TRP A 31 -5.93 17.10 -16.78
CA TRP A 31 -5.54 15.93 -17.57
C TRP A 31 -6.76 15.07 -17.91
N LEU A 32 -7.66 14.80 -16.96
CA LEU A 32 -8.91 14.05 -17.19
C LEU A 32 -9.79 14.74 -18.24
N GLU A 33 -9.96 16.05 -18.17
CA GLU A 33 -10.77 16.80 -19.13
C GLU A 33 -10.15 16.74 -20.54
N ASN A 34 -8.84 16.85 -20.65
CA ASN A 34 -8.14 16.76 -21.94
C ASN A 34 -8.17 15.33 -22.54
N ASN A 35 -8.33 14.30 -21.70
CA ASN A 35 -8.37 12.90 -22.12
C ASN A 35 -9.79 12.29 -22.05
N LYS A 36 -10.81 13.11 -21.82
CA LYS A 36 -12.21 12.68 -21.65
C LYS A 36 -12.71 11.79 -22.78
N HIS A 37 -12.37 12.13 -24.02
CA HIS A 37 -12.76 11.36 -25.20
C HIS A 37 -12.05 10.00 -25.25
N GLU A 38 -10.75 9.93 -24.91
CA GLU A 38 -9.97 8.69 -24.89
C GLU A 38 -10.48 7.74 -23.80
N LEU A 39 -10.85 8.28 -22.66
CA LEU A 39 -11.41 7.53 -21.53
C LEU A 39 -12.91 7.22 -21.70
N ASN A 40 -13.54 7.65 -22.79
CA ASN A 40 -14.98 7.52 -23.07
C ASN A 40 -15.89 8.07 -21.96
N ILE A 41 -15.48 9.13 -21.26
CA ILE A 41 -16.25 9.74 -20.19
C ILE A 41 -17.48 10.43 -20.77
N GLN A 42 -18.68 10.05 -20.28
CA GLN A 42 -19.97 10.57 -20.73
C GLN A 42 -20.31 11.89 -20.05
N ASP A 43 -21.04 12.79 -20.74
CA ASP A 43 -21.39 14.12 -20.20
C ASP A 43 -22.39 14.11 -19.03
N ASN A 44 -23.15 13.02 -18.87
CA ASN A 44 -24.09 12.83 -17.77
C ASN A 44 -23.45 12.20 -16.53
N HIS A 45 -22.14 11.91 -16.56
CA HIS A 45 -21.38 11.42 -15.41
C HIS A 45 -20.41 12.49 -14.92
N THR A 46 -20.14 12.48 -13.61
CA THR A 46 -19.04 13.26 -13.02
C THR A 46 -17.97 12.36 -12.48
N LEU A 47 -16.75 12.89 -12.37
CA LEU A 47 -15.60 12.24 -11.73
C LEU A 47 -15.27 13.04 -10.48
N ASP A 48 -15.66 12.51 -9.31
CA ASP A 48 -15.46 13.16 -8.03
C ASP A 48 -14.23 12.61 -7.33
N MET A 49 -13.28 13.49 -7.00
CA MET A 49 -12.08 13.11 -6.24
C MET A 49 -12.47 12.75 -4.82
N GLN A 50 -12.21 11.50 -4.44
CA GLN A 50 -12.56 10.95 -3.14
C GLN A 50 -11.33 10.56 -2.31
N PHE A 51 -10.18 10.42 -2.94
CA PHE A 51 -8.96 10.03 -2.28
C PHE A 51 -7.74 10.60 -3.01
N SER A 52 -6.76 11.03 -2.24
CA SER A 52 -5.42 11.34 -2.74
C SER A 52 -4.37 10.81 -1.77
N ARG A 53 -3.23 10.45 -2.32
CA ARG A 53 -2.07 9.95 -1.57
C ARG A 53 -0.82 10.62 -2.07
N VAL A 54 0.01 11.08 -1.14
CA VAL A 54 1.37 11.54 -1.40
C VAL A 54 2.34 10.45 -0.93
N GLY A 55 3.29 10.10 -1.78
CA GLY A 55 4.32 9.11 -1.48
C GLY A 55 5.66 9.46 -2.10
N PRO A 56 6.70 8.63 -1.89
CA PRO A 56 8.01 8.81 -2.50
C PRO A 56 8.02 8.99 -4.01
N SER A 57 7.10 8.36 -4.75
CA SER A 57 6.99 8.46 -6.21
C SER A 57 6.26 9.72 -6.69
N GLY A 58 5.46 10.37 -5.85
CA GLY A 58 4.66 11.55 -6.19
C GLY A 58 3.29 11.56 -5.54
N GLU A 59 2.28 12.02 -6.28
CA GLU A 59 0.89 12.12 -5.83
C GLU A 59 -0.03 11.27 -6.70
N THR A 60 -0.90 10.49 -6.08
CA THR A 60 -1.95 9.72 -6.77
C THR A 60 -3.31 10.25 -6.37
N PHE A 61 -4.14 10.55 -7.36
CA PHE A 61 -5.52 11.01 -7.20
C PHE A 61 -6.48 9.95 -7.72
N ARG A 62 -7.54 9.67 -6.96
CA ARG A 62 -8.56 8.69 -7.31
C ARG A 62 -9.90 9.37 -7.45
N PHE A 63 -10.49 9.29 -8.64
CA PHE A 63 -11.75 9.89 -9.01
C PHE A 63 -12.78 8.80 -9.24
N TYR A 64 -13.86 8.82 -8.46
CA TYR A 64 -14.95 7.87 -8.63
C TYR A 64 -15.97 8.38 -9.64
N GLN A 65 -16.45 7.47 -10.48
CA GLN A 65 -17.56 7.75 -11.37
C GLN A 65 -18.84 7.95 -10.57
N MET A 66 -19.51 9.08 -10.80
CA MET A 66 -20.75 9.44 -10.13
C MET A 66 -21.85 9.73 -11.14
N MET A 67 -23.09 9.46 -10.75
CA MET A 67 -24.29 9.90 -11.45
C MET A 67 -25.29 10.43 -10.42
N ASN A 68 -25.74 11.67 -10.60
CA ASN A 68 -26.66 12.35 -9.67
C ASN A 68 -26.23 12.25 -8.19
N GLY A 69 -24.91 12.31 -7.92
CA GLY A 69 -24.34 12.23 -6.58
C GLY A 69 -24.26 10.81 -5.99
N VAL A 70 -24.61 9.77 -6.75
CA VAL A 70 -24.45 8.36 -6.35
C VAL A 70 -23.28 7.74 -7.11
N GLN A 71 -22.39 7.06 -6.38
CA GLN A 71 -21.21 6.41 -6.94
C GLN A 71 -21.59 5.18 -7.77
N VAL A 72 -20.94 5.01 -8.92
CA VAL A 72 -20.95 3.74 -9.67
C VAL A 72 -19.96 2.77 -9.01
N PHE A 73 -20.42 1.58 -8.71
CA PHE A 73 -19.64 0.58 -8.00
C PHE A 73 -18.45 0.10 -8.85
N ASN A 74 -17.27 0.08 -8.26
CA ASN A 74 -15.99 -0.31 -8.89
C ASN A 74 -15.64 0.48 -10.17
N ALA A 75 -16.17 1.69 -10.32
CA ALA A 75 -15.89 2.54 -11.47
C ALA A 75 -15.14 3.80 -11.05
N GLU A 76 -13.88 3.88 -11.49
CA GLU A 76 -12.97 4.95 -11.08
C GLU A 76 -11.90 5.24 -12.14
N VAL A 77 -11.27 6.40 -12.02
CA VAL A 77 -10.05 6.74 -12.74
C VAL A 77 -8.99 7.17 -11.73
N THR A 78 -7.84 6.52 -11.79
CA THR A 78 -6.66 6.88 -11.00
C THR A 78 -5.70 7.67 -11.88
N VAL A 79 -5.16 8.79 -11.37
CA VAL A 79 -4.15 9.62 -12.06
C VAL A 79 -2.98 9.82 -11.11
N HIS A 80 -1.78 9.42 -11.54
CA HIS A 80 -0.55 9.61 -10.79
C HIS A 80 0.30 10.73 -11.40
N LEU A 81 0.76 11.62 -10.54
CA LEU A 81 1.70 12.69 -10.85
C LEU A 81 3.03 12.40 -10.17
N SER A 82 4.12 12.37 -10.94
CA SER A 82 5.48 12.35 -10.39
C SER A 82 5.75 13.55 -9.47
N ASN A 83 6.83 13.51 -8.71
CA ASN A 83 7.31 14.65 -7.91
C ASN A 83 7.53 15.95 -8.73
N ARG A 84 7.67 15.82 -10.07
CA ARG A 84 7.74 16.94 -11.00
C ARG A 84 6.38 17.42 -11.51
N LYS A 85 5.29 16.92 -10.95
CA LYS A 85 3.91 17.25 -11.33
C LYS A 85 3.55 16.92 -12.79
N ASN A 86 4.23 15.95 -13.40
CA ASN A 86 3.84 15.36 -14.67
C ASN A 86 2.97 14.13 -14.42
N VAL A 87 1.91 13.95 -15.21
CA VAL A 87 1.14 12.70 -15.19
C VAL A 87 2.01 11.61 -15.84
N THR A 88 2.35 10.58 -15.08
CA THR A 88 3.25 9.49 -15.48
C THR A 88 2.55 8.13 -15.52
N TYR A 89 1.39 8.00 -14.87
CA TYR A 89 0.57 6.80 -14.92
C TYR A 89 -0.91 7.14 -14.72
N HIS A 90 -1.79 6.32 -15.30
CA HIS A 90 -3.22 6.32 -15.03
C HIS A 90 -3.78 4.90 -15.17
N ALA A 91 -4.89 4.65 -14.47
CA ALA A 91 -5.68 3.43 -14.60
C ALA A 91 -7.16 3.78 -14.57
N SER A 92 -7.99 3.04 -15.31
CA SER A 92 -9.42 3.32 -15.42
C SER A 92 -10.24 2.04 -15.39
N THR A 93 -11.26 2.04 -14.54
CA THR A 93 -12.38 1.11 -14.55
C THR A 93 -13.70 1.85 -14.84
N TYR A 94 -13.61 3.06 -15.41
CA TYR A 94 -14.77 3.85 -15.79
C TYR A 94 -15.70 3.03 -16.71
N ASP A 95 -16.99 2.99 -16.40
CA ASP A 95 -18.00 2.28 -17.18
C ASP A 95 -18.90 3.25 -17.94
N SER A 96 -18.63 3.41 -19.24
CA SER A 96 -19.43 4.26 -20.14
C SER A 96 -20.81 3.68 -20.47
N SER A 97 -21.07 2.43 -20.12
CA SER A 97 -22.34 1.73 -20.39
C SER A 97 -23.39 1.91 -19.29
N ILE A 98 -23.09 2.68 -18.26
CA ILE A 98 -24.03 3.01 -17.19
C ILE A 98 -25.09 3.97 -17.74
N GLU A 99 -26.36 3.55 -17.67
CA GLU A 99 -27.49 4.33 -18.14
C GLU A 99 -28.04 5.24 -17.04
N THR A 100 -28.65 6.36 -17.43
CA THR A 100 -29.30 7.26 -16.49
C THR A 100 -30.52 6.60 -15.85
N ILE A 101 -30.54 6.53 -14.52
CA ILE A 101 -31.63 5.96 -13.73
C ILE A 101 -32.09 6.92 -12.63
N ASN A 102 -33.25 6.62 -12.01
CA ASN A 102 -33.65 7.25 -10.78
C ASN A 102 -32.70 6.82 -9.63
N THR A 103 -32.06 7.79 -8.99
CA THR A 103 -31.10 7.55 -7.90
C THR A 103 -31.70 7.76 -6.50
N ILE A 104 -33.03 7.86 -6.41
CA ILE A 104 -33.76 7.96 -5.15
C ILE A 104 -34.27 6.57 -4.75
N PRO A 105 -33.83 6.00 -3.61
CA PRO A 105 -34.31 4.71 -3.13
C PRO A 105 -35.81 4.75 -2.78
N SER A 106 -36.51 3.64 -3.02
CA SER A 106 -37.91 3.46 -2.59
C SER A 106 -38.01 2.76 -1.22
N ILE A 107 -36.97 2.01 -0.83
CA ILE A 107 -36.84 1.40 0.49
C ILE A 107 -35.76 2.08 1.31
N SER A 108 -35.89 2.03 2.62
CA SER A 108 -34.86 2.59 3.51
C SER A 108 -33.62 1.67 3.59
N GLN A 109 -32.48 2.26 3.95
CA GLN A 109 -31.24 1.49 4.18
C GLN A 109 -31.41 0.45 5.31
N THR A 110 -32.28 0.72 6.29
CA THR A 110 -32.56 -0.22 7.39
C THR A 110 -33.36 -1.42 6.91
N GLU A 111 -34.35 -1.23 6.06
CA GLU A 111 -35.12 -2.34 5.45
C GLU A 111 -34.20 -3.20 4.55
N ALA A 112 -33.38 -2.56 3.75
CA ALA A 112 -32.38 -3.27 2.92
C ALA A 112 -31.34 -4.04 3.78
N GLN A 113 -30.90 -3.46 4.89
CA GLN A 113 -30.00 -4.14 5.85
C GLN A 113 -30.66 -5.41 6.44
N GLN A 114 -31.94 -5.30 6.83
CA GLN A 114 -32.66 -6.46 7.34
C GLN A 114 -32.76 -7.59 6.29
N SER A 115 -33.02 -7.22 5.03
CA SER A 115 -33.02 -8.18 3.90
C SER A 115 -31.67 -8.87 3.75
N ALA A 116 -30.56 -8.10 3.83
CA ALA A 116 -29.21 -8.63 3.72
C ALA A 116 -28.86 -9.59 4.86
N LEU A 117 -29.13 -9.22 6.11
CA LEU A 117 -28.85 -10.07 7.28
C LEU A 117 -29.71 -11.33 7.29
N THR A 118 -30.97 -11.23 6.89
CA THR A 118 -31.87 -12.39 6.74
C THR A 118 -31.34 -13.34 5.67
N ASN A 119 -30.88 -12.83 4.52
CA ASN A 119 -30.29 -13.65 3.46
C ASN A 119 -29.04 -14.42 3.94
N LEU A 120 -28.22 -13.79 4.77
CA LEU A 120 -27.02 -14.41 5.34
C LEU A 120 -27.31 -15.37 6.51
N ASN A 121 -28.53 -15.36 7.06
CA ASN A 121 -28.89 -16.02 8.32
C ASN A 121 -27.98 -15.58 9.48
N VAL A 122 -27.78 -14.27 9.60
CA VAL A 122 -26.95 -13.60 10.63
C VAL A 122 -27.85 -12.68 11.45
N GLU A 123 -27.74 -12.76 12.77
CA GLU A 123 -28.41 -11.82 13.68
C GLU A 123 -27.57 -10.55 13.85
N LEU A 124 -28.21 -9.40 14.06
CA LEU A 124 -27.52 -8.11 14.18
C LEU A 124 -26.51 -8.10 15.35
N GLU A 125 -26.76 -8.85 16.40
CA GLU A 125 -25.88 -8.95 17.57
C GLU A 125 -24.58 -9.74 17.28
N ASP A 126 -24.56 -10.58 16.25
CA ASP A 126 -23.40 -11.32 15.81
C ASP A 126 -22.51 -10.52 14.83
N VAL A 127 -22.98 -9.37 14.37
CA VAL A 127 -22.23 -8.55 13.40
C VAL A 127 -21.04 -7.88 14.08
N VAL A 128 -19.85 -8.18 13.59
CA VAL A 128 -18.57 -7.62 14.05
C VAL A 128 -18.23 -6.32 13.32
N ASN A 129 -18.45 -6.32 11.99
CA ASN A 129 -18.28 -5.14 11.14
C ASN A 129 -19.38 -5.07 10.09
N LEU A 130 -19.87 -3.86 9.82
CA LEU A 130 -20.91 -3.61 8.82
C LEU A 130 -20.60 -2.31 8.06
N GLU A 131 -20.15 -2.46 6.83
CA GLU A 131 -20.10 -1.34 5.89
C GLU A 131 -21.38 -1.32 5.06
N LYS A 132 -21.90 -0.12 4.82
CA LYS A 132 -23.14 0.06 4.06
C LYS A 132 -23.10 1.34 3.25
N LYS A 133 -23.38 1.21 1.95
CA LYS A 133 -23.39 2.34 1.02
C LYS A 133 -24.33 2.11 -0.14
N LEU A 134 -24.89 3.21 -0.66
CA LEU A 134 -25.71 3.19 -1.87
C LEU A 134 -24.81 3.33 -3.10
N PHE A 135 -25.04 2.49 -4.11
CA PHE A 135 -24.30 2.47 -5.35
C PHE A 135 -25.24 2.34 -6.56
N ILE A 136 -24.75 2.77 -7.69
CA ILE A 136 -25.26 2.34 -8.99
C ILE A 136 -24.42 1.16 -9.43
N ILE A 137 -25.07 0.06 -9.80
CA ILE A 137 -24.42 -1.17 -10.24
C ILE A 137 -24.95 -1.57 -11.61
N LYS A 138 -24.19 -2.40 -12.33
CA LYS A 138 -24.69 -3.13 -13.49
C LYS A 138 -25.04 -4.55 -13.07
N SER A 139 -26.31 -4.92 -13.15
CA SER A 139 -26.81 -6.25 -12.84
C SER A 139 -27.61 -6.76 -14.03
N ASN A 140 -27.28 -7.96 -14.53
CA ASN A 140 -27.95 -8.56 -15.72
C ASN A 140 -28.08 -7.61 -16.92
N ASN A 141 -27.01 -6.85 -17.22
CA ASN A 141 -26.96 -5.80 -18.24
C ASN A 141 -27.91 -4.61 -18.03
N GLN A 142 -28.49 -4.48 -16.84
CA GLN A 142 -29.30 -3.31 -16.46
C GLN A 142 -28.57 -2.46 -15.43
N THR A 143 -28.67 -1.14 -15.58
CA THR A 143 -28.22 -0.19 -14.56
C THR A 143 -29.24 -0.16 -13.43
N THR A 144 -28.82 -0.45 -12.20
CA THR A 144 -29.69 -0.62 -11.02
C THR A 144 -29.13 0.17 -9.83
N LEU A 145 -30.01 0.80 -9.06
CA LEU A 145 -29.67 1.39 -7.78
C LEU A 145 -29.71 0.31 -6.70
N ALA A 146 -28.60 0.11 -5.99
CA ALA A 146 -28.48 -0.94 -4.99
C ALA A 146 -27.81 -0.45 -3.70
N TYR A 147 -28.27 -0.94 -2.58
CA TYR A 147 -27.51 -0.89 -1.34
C TYR A 147 -26.49 -2.03 -1.32
N ARG A 148 -25.23 -1.70 -1.09
CA ARG A 148 -24.16 -2.67 -0.79
C ARG A 148 -24.00 -2.77 0.72
N PHE A 149 -24.01 -3.99 1.23
CA PHE A 149 -23.63 -4.33 2.60
C PHE A 149 -22.40 -5.23 2.54
N LEU A 150 -21.35 -4.88 3.29
CA LEU A 150 -20.24 -5.78 3.57
C LEU A 150 -20.34 -6.16 5.04
N VAL A 151 -20.60 -7.43 5.28
CA VAL A 151 -20.92 -7.98 6.59
C VAL A 151 -19.84 -8.95 7.02
N ASN A 152 -19.17 -8.66 8.14
CA ASN A 152 -18.36 -9.60 8.88
C ASN A 152 -19.13 -9.98 10.14
N ALA A 153 -19.33 -11.27 10.39
CA ALA A 153 -20.10 -11.75 11.53
C ALA A 153 -19.35 -12.84 12.27
N TYR A 154 -19.43 -12.79 13.59
CA TYR A 154 -18.76 -13.75 14.47
C TYR A 154 -19.17 -15.20 14.20
N THR A 155 -20.45 -15.43 13.88
CA THR A 155 -21.03 -16.74 13.62
C THR A 155 -20.88 -17.22 12.17
N LYS A 156 -20.36 -16.35 11.28
CA LYS A 156 -20.23 -16.64 9.85
C LYS A 156 -18.91 -16.06 9.32
N PRO A 157 -17.84 -16.87 9.25
CA PRO A 157 -16.55 -16.43 8.74
C PRO A 157 -16.62 -15.88 7.32
N GLY A 158 -15.61 -15.07 6.95
CA GLY A 158 -15.55 -14.42 5.66
C GLY A 158 -16.04 -12.97 5.67
N ALA A 159 -16.12 -12.39 4.49
CA ALA A 159 -16.60 -11.04 4.24
C ALA A 159 -17.77 -11.09 3.24
N TRP A 160 -18.96 -11.00 3.73
CA TRP A 160 -20.16 -11.24 2.93
C TRP A 160 -20.65 -9.94 2.29
N GLU A 161 -20.40 -9.80 0.98
CA GLU A 161 -20.97 -8.74 0.18
C GLU A 161 -22.39 -9.10 -0.26
N VAL A 162 -23.37 -8.29 0.16
CA VAL A 162 -24.78 -8.44 -0.24
C VAL A 162 -25.22 -7.17 -0.95
N MET A 163 -25.67 -7.32 -2.20
CA MET A 163 -26.28 -6.25 -2.98
C MET A 163 -27.79 -6.38 -2.91
N VAL A 164 -28.46 -5.32 -2.48
CA VAL A 164 -29.92 -5.25 -2.31
C VAL A 164 -30.48 -4.17 -3.22
N ASP A 165 -31.42 -4.51 -4.09
CA ASP A 165 -32.11 -3.55 -4.94
C ASP A 165 -32.79 -2.47 -4.10
N ALA A 166 -32.42 -1.20 -4.34
CA ALA A 166 -32.89 -0.08 -3.54
C ALA A 166 -34.35 0.34 -3.86
N GLN A 167 -34.96 -0.24 -4.90
CA GLN A 167 -36.36 0.00 -5.26
C GLN A 167 -37.28 -1.08 -4.70
N THR A 168 -36.83 -2.35 -4.69
CA THR A 168 -37.70 -3.49 -4.39
C THR A 168 -37.33 -4.25 -3.13
N GLY A 169 -36.11 -4.10 -2.60
CA GLY A 169 -35.58 -4.89 -1.48
C GLY A 169 -35.12 -6.31 -1.85
N ALA A 170 -35.13 -6.65 -3.13
CA ALA A 170 -34.69 -7.95 -3.61
C ALA A 170 -33.17 -8.10 -3.50
N ILE A 171 -32.71 -9.30 -3.15
CA ILE A 171 -31.28 -9.63 -3.16
C ILE A 171 -30.82 -9.80 -4.59
N LEU A 172 -29.88 -8.96 -5.02
CA LEU A 172 -29.28 -9.00 -6.36
C LEU A 172 -28.07 -9.94 -6.42
N SER A 173 -27.27 -9.94 -5.36
CA SER A 173 -26.15 -10.86 -5.19
C SER A 173 -25.81 -11.04 -3.70
N SER A 174 -25.23 -12.19 -3.38
CA SER A 174 -24.68 -12.49 -2.05
C SER A 174 -23.48 -13.39 -2.24
N LYS A 175 -22.29 -12.93 -1.86
CA LYS A 175 -21.03 -13.67 -2.06
C LYS A 175 -20.04 -13.36 -0.96
N ASP A 176 -19.18 -14.31 -0.65
CA ASP A 176 -18.01 -14.09 0.16
C ASP A 176 -16.92 -13.41 -0.68
N VAL A 177 -16.39 -12.30 -0.20
CA VAL A 177 -15.34 -11.49 -0.85
C VAL A 177 -14.10 -11.34 0.02
N ALA A 178 -13.94 -12.18 1.06
CA ALA A 178 -12.70 -12.26 1.80
C ALA A 178 -11.57 -12.79 0.91
N PHE A 179 -10.35 -12.39 1.21
CA PHE A 179 -9.16 -12.84 0.51
C PHE A 179 -8.53 -13.96 1.33
N TYR A 180 -8.48 -15.16 0.78
CA TYR A 180 -7.99 -16.38 1.43
C TYR A 180 -6.68 -16.81 0.81
N TYR A 181 -5.70 -17.23 1.63
CA TYR A 181 -4.40 -17.68 1.11
C TYR A 181 -4.42 -19.08 0.48
N SER A 182 -5.41 -19.92 0.83
CA SER A 182 -5.52 -21.28 0.31
C SER A 182 -6.95 -21.64 -0.11
N HIS A 183 -7.13 -22.82 -0.70
CA HIS A 183 -8.43 -23.40 -1.08
C HIS A 183 -8.97 -24.40 -0.06
N GLY A 184 -8.56 -24.32 1.19
CA GLY A 184 -8.96 -25.23 2.27
C GLY A 184 -10.46 -25.31 2.54
N ASP A 185 -10.88 -26.35 3.24
CA ASP A 185 -12.28 -26.66 3.57
C ASP A 185 -12.90 -25.59 4.49
N LYS A 186 -14.02 -25.04 4.10
CA LYS A 186 -14.69 -23.90 4.76
C LYS A 186 -15.63 -24.30 5.93
N ASP A 187 -15.68 -25.55 6.37
CA ASP A 187 -16.75 -26.02 7.24
C ASP A 187 -16.28 -26.73 8.53
N LYS A 188 -15.98 -25.97 9.58
CA LYS A 188 -16.14 -26.43 10.97
C LYS A 188 -17.07 -25.49 11.74
N LYS A 189 -18.10 -26.03 12.40
CA LYS A 189 -19.08 -25.25 13.16
C LYS A 189 -18.74 -25.26 14.65
N HIS A 190 -18.30 -24.14 15.19
CA HIS A 190 -18.22 -23.90 16.63
C HIS A 190 -19.24 -22.83 17.06
N LYS A 191 -19.83 -23.01 18.25
CA LYS A 191 -20.73 -22.03 18.87
C LYS A 191 -20.10 -21.51 20.14
N THR A 192 -19.77 -20.23 20.18
CA THR A 192 -19.41 -19.49 21.39
C THR A 192 -19.92 -18.05 21.33
N THR A 193 -20.11 -17.43 22.49
CA THR A 193 -20.74 -16.10 22.64
C THR A 193 -19.67 -15.01 22.89
N PRO A 194 -19.74 -13.83 22.28
CA PRO A 194 -18.75 -12.75 22.45
C PRO A 194 -18.75 -12.16 23.86
N LEU A 195 -17.56 -11.87 24.40
CA LEU A 195 -17.36 -11.16 25.66
C LEU A 195 -17.34 -9.64 25.43
N LYS A 196 -18.22 -8.90 26.13
CA LYS A 196 -18.20 -7.43 26.15
C LYS A 196 -17.46 -6.94 27.38
N THR A 197 -16.35 -6.21 27.20
CA THR A 197 -15.69 -5.48 28.28
C THR A 197 -15.60 -3.98 27.96
N LYS A 198 -16.00 -3.18 28.96
CA LYS A 198 -15.80 -1.71 28.96
C LYS A 198 -15.01 -1.37 30.21
N ASN A 199 -13.77 -0.84 30.03
CA ASN A 199 -13.03 -0.20 31.13
C ASN A 199 -12.32 1.05 30.60
N THR A 200 -12.44 2.16 31.34
CA THR A 200 -11.74 3.41 31.11
C THR A 200 -10.62 3.54 32.15
N SER A 201 -9.43 3.10 31.80
CA SER A 201 -8.18 3.40 32.53
C SER A 201 -7.22 4.14 31.62
N SER A 202 -6.26 4.87 32.18
CA SER A 202 -5.20 5.53 31.41
C SER A 202 -4.37 4.49 30.67
N ILE A 203 -4.28 4.62 29.36
CA ILE A 203 -3.49 3.75 28.48
C ILE A 203 -2.07 4.28 28.43
N MET A 204 -1.08 3.40 28.62
CA MET A 204 0.34 3.67 28.38
C MET A 204 0.89 2.62 27.41
N MET A 205 1.91 2.97 26.61
CA MET A 205 2.66 2.03 25.81
C MET A 205 3.89 1.57 26.58
N ALA A 206 4.18 0.28 26.53
CA ALA A 206 5.30 -0.36 27.20
C ALA A 206 5.99 -1.36 26.28
N SER A 207 7.22 -1.73 26.58
CA SER A 207 7.89 -2.84 25.89
C SER A 207 7.61 -4.16 26.61
N GLY A 208 7.50 -5.24 25.85
CA GLY A 208 7.39 -6.61 26.31
C GLY A 208 8.43 -7.52 25.66
N THR A 209 8.38 -8.81 26.02
CA THR A 209 9.18 -9.86 25.38
C THR A 209 8.28 -10.98 24.87
N ALA A 210 8.71 -11.66 23.81
CA ALA A 210 8.04 -12.86 23.30
C ALA A 210 9.06 -13.87 22.76
N MET A 211 8.61 -15.11 22.62
CA MET A 211 9.28 -16.14 21.83
C MET A 211 8.45 -16.39 20.58
N ILE A 212 9.05 -16.29 19.39
CA ILE A 212 8.35 -16.40 18.09
C ILE A 212 9.08 -17.34 17.14
N TYR A 213 8.42 -17.78 16.08
CA TYR A 213 9.11 -18.35 14.92
C TYR A 213 9.49 -17.25 13.91
N ASP A 214 10.75 -17.23 13.49
CA ASP A 214 11.24 -16.23 12.52
C ASP A 214 11.90 -16.91 11.29
N THR A 215 11.20 -17.28 10.21
CA THR A 215 9.73 -17.13 9.94
C THR A 215 8.92 -18.32 10.45
N ASP A 216 9.51 -19.49 10.51
CA ASP A 216 8.93 -20.79 10.84
C ASP A 216 10.04 -21.70 11.40
N PRO A 217 9.70 -22.83 12.07
CA PRO A 217 10.71 -23.69 12.69
C PRO A 217 11.64 -24.37 11.68
N LEU A 218 11.18 -24.61 10.45
CA LEU A 218 12.02 -25.23 9.40
C LEU A 218 13.06 -24.23 8.89
N THR A 219 12.66 -23.00 8.67
CA THR A 219 13.54 -21.90 8.26
C THR A 219 14.54 -21.57 9.36
N ALA A 220 14.12 -21.47 10.63
CA ALA A 220 14.98 -21.17 11.75
C ALA A 220 16.10 -22.21 11.95
N THR A 221 15.84 -23.45 11.58
CA THR A 221 16.79 -24.59 11.76
C THR A 221 17.36 -25.12 10.46
N THR A 222 16.99 -24.57 9.31
CA THR A 222 17.29 -25.08 7.96
C THR A 222 16.98 -26.58 7.81
N SER A 223 15.82 -26.98 8.32
CA SER A 223 15.35 -28.37 8.34
C SER A 223 14.21 -28.59 7.34
N ALA A 224 13.92 -29.85 7.02
CA ALA A 224 12.75 -30.25 6.25
C ALA A 224 11.62 -30.69 7.20
N TYR A 225 10.39 -30.57 6.75
CA TYR A 225 9.22 -31.11 7.46
C TYR A 225 9.38 -32.61 7.66
N GLY A 226 9.24 -33.07 8.90
CA GLY A 226 9.42 -34.48 9.29
C GLY A 226 10.23 -34.67 10.57
N GLY A 227 10.23 -35.87 11.10
CA GLY A 227 10.99 -36.20 12.31
C GLY A 227 10.54 -35.40 13.53
N GLN A 228 11.40 -34.50 14.03
CA GLN A 228 11.09 -33.62 15.16
C GLN A 228 10.31 -32.36 14.73
N TYR A 229 10.32 -32.03 13.46
CA TYR A 229 9.68 -30.86 12.87
C TYR A 229 8.41 -31.27 12.12
N VAL A 230 7.40 -31.63 12.89
CA VAL A 230 6.05 -31.95 12.41
C VAL A 230 5.04 -31.22 13.28
N ASP A 231 3.91 -30.90 12.73
CA ASP A 231 2.83 -30.25 13.46
C ASP A 231 2.43 -31.08 14.71
N GLY A 232 2.13 -32.37 14.55
CA GLY A 232 1.84 -33.27 15.67
C GLY A 232 0.59 -32.89 16.44
N ASN A 233 -0.34 -32.15 15.84
CA ASN A 233 -1.55 -31.64 16.47
C ASN A 233 -1.22 -30.70 17.64
N ASP A 234 -0.44 -29.66 17.36
CA ASP A 234 0.04 -28.58 18.24
C ASP A 234 0.96 -29.01 19.40
N VAL A 235 1.32 -30.28 19.45
CA VAL A 235 2.23 -30.75 20.49
C VAL A 235 3.65 -30.22 20.25
N THR A 236 4.19 -29.51 21.25
CA THR A 236 5.58 -29.06 21.18
C THR A 236 6.57 -30.16 21.56
N ASN A 237 7.84 -29.94 21.21
CA ASN A 237 8.97 -30.75 21.65
C ASN A 237 10.23 -29.87 21.77
N ALA A 238 11.32 -30.43 22.29
CA ALA A 238 12.55 -29.68 22.54
C ALA A 238 13.16 -29.04 21.26
N ALA A 239 12.96 -29.64 20.07
CA ALA A 239 13.48 -29.09 18.82
C ALA A 239 12.63 -27.89 18.34
N LEU A 240 11.32 -28.01 18.40
CA LEU A 240 10.38 -26.92 18.10
C LEU A 240 10.53 -25.76 19.10
N ASP A 241 10.70 -26.08 20.39
CA ASP A 241 10.98 -25.06 21.41
C ASP A 241 12.31 -24.33 21.18
N ALA A 242 13.34 -25.04 20.75
CA ALA A 242 14.65 -24.46 20.45
C ALA A 242 14.66 -23.65 19.13
N ALA A 243 13.71 -23.86 18.24
CA ALA A 243 13.58 -23.11 16.98
C ALA A 243 12.98 -21.70 17.19
N ARG A 244 12.43 -21.42 18.36
CA ARG A 244 11.87 -20.10 18.69
C ARG A 244 12.98 -19.05 18.87
N THR A 245 12.71 -17.83 18.45
CA THR A 245 13.59 -16.68 18.58
C THR A 245 13.05 -15.72 19.64
N PRO A 246 13.87 -15.29 20.64
CA PRO A 246 13.47 -14.27 21.59
C PRO A 246 13.43 -12.90 20.92
N VAL A 247 12.36 -12.15 21.15
CA VAL A 247 12.17 -10.82 20.56
C VAL A 247 11.64 -9.81 21.59
N THR A 248 11.81 -8.52 21.28
CA THR A 248 11.17 -7.43 22.00
C THR A 248 9.89 -7.03 21.28
N LEU A 249 8.78 -7.03 22.00
CA LEU A 249 7.53 -6.44 21.54
C LEU A 249 7.58 -4.94 21.88
N LEU A 250 7.54 -4.12 20.85
CA LEU A 250 7.53 -2.66 21.00
C LEU A 250 6.10 -2.17 21.20
N ASP A 251 5.91 -1.17 22.09
CA ASP A 251 4.67 -0.41 22.24
C ASP A 251 3.40 -1.26 22.47
N ILE A 252 3.45 -2.24 23.36
CA ILE A 252 2.25 -2.98 23.83
C ILE A 252 1.47 -2.16 24.84
N GLU A 253 0.13 -2.28 24.84
CA GLU A 253 -0.75 -1.55 25.76
C GLU A 253 -0.55 -2.01 27.20
N LEU A 254 -0.33 -1.06 28.12
CA LEU A 254 -0.42 -1.23 29.56
C LEU A 254 -1.62 -0.43 30.09
N SER A 255 -2.62 -1.14 30.60
CA SER A 255 -3.85 -0.55 31.13
C SER A 255 -4.33 -1.29 32.37
N GLY A 256 -4.59 -0.56 33.45
CA GLY A 256 -5.06 -1.16 34.69
C GLY A 256 -4.10 -2.17 35.33
N GLY A 257 -2.80 -2.08 35.04
CA GLY A 257 -1.79 -3.02 35.52
C GLY A 257 -1.66 -4.30 34.68
N ASN A 258 -2.36 -4.40 33.56
CA ASN A 258 -2.31 -5.53 32.65
C ASN A 258 -1.75 -5.11 31.29
N TYR A 259 -0.99 -6.00 30.67
CA TYR A 259 -0.45 -5.88 29.33
C TYR A 259 -1.34 -6.61 28.33
N THR A 260 -1.49 -6.02 27.13
CA THR A 260 -2.27 -6.58 26.02
C THR A 260 -1.50 -6.37 24.72
N LEU A 261 -1.61 -7.31 23.79
CA LEU A 261 -1.00 -7.24 22.45
C LEU A 261 -1.75 -6.22 21.56
N LYS A 262 -1.62 -4.94 21.93
CA LYS A 262 -2.17 -3.79 21.24
C LYS A 262 -1.11 -2.70 21.12
N GLY A 263 -0.79 -2.34 19.90
CA GLY A 263 0.19 -1.33 19.55
C GLY A 263 -0.35 -0.28 18.60
N PRO A 264 0.53 0.60 18.10
CA PRO A 264 0.14 1.66 17.18
C PRO A 264 -0.26 1.14 15.78
N TYR A 265 0.18 -0.04 15.39
CA TYR A 265 -0.07 -0.61 14.06
C TYR A 265 -1.02 -1.80 14.08
N THR A 266 -1.00 -2.60 15.14
CA THR A 266 -1.77 -3.84 15.21
C THR A 266 -2.31 -4.09 16.61
N GLN A 267 -3.45 -4.77 16.69
CA GLN A 267 -4.07 -5.16 17.96
C GLN A 267 -4.83 -6.48 17.84
N ILE A 268 -4.69 -7.30 18.88
CA ILE A 268 -5.45 -8.54 19.01
C ILE A 268 -6.94 -8.25 19.19
N ALA A 269 -7.78 -9.08 18.58
CA ALA A 269 -9.24 -9.02 18.68
C ALA A 269 -9.84 -10.40 18.48
N GLU A 270 -11.01 -10.64 19.05
CA GLU A 270 -11.86 -11.77 18.74
C GLU A 270 -12.82 -11.34 17.62
N LEU A 271 -12.65 -11.89 16.43
CA LEU A 271 -13.40 -11.50 15.22
C LEU A 271 -14.33 -12.60 14.75
N THR A 272 -13.90 -13.86 14.87
CA THR A 272 -14.67 -15.06 14.51
C THR A 272 -14.41 -16.16 15.54
N ALA A 273 -15.23 -17.22 15.53
CA ALA A 273 -14.97 -18.38 16.40
C ALA A 273 -13.73 -19.16 15.92
N PRO A 274 -13.06 -19.94 16.82
CA PRO A 274 -13.31 -20.06 18.25
C PRO A 274 -12.81 -18.85 19.04
N ASN A 275 -13.36 -18.63 20.24
CA ASN A 275 -12.89 -17.60 21.15
C ASN A 275 -11.87 -18.22 22.13
N LYS A 276 -10.59 -17.91 21.94
CA LYS A 276 -9.49 -18.37 22.81
C LYS A 276 -8.97 -17.27 23.74
N GLY A 277 -9.43 -16.03 23.57
CA GLY A 277 -9.16 -14.91 24.46
C GLY A 277 -8.13 -13.93 23.92
N LEU A 278 -7.94 -12.83 24.66
CA LEU A 278 -7.06 -11.73 24.28
C LEU A 278 -5.69 -11.80 24.97
N PHE A 279 -5.38 -12.86 25.68
CA PHE A 279 -4.11 -13.10 26.39
C PHE A 279 -3.65 -11.93 27.25
N ILE A 280 -4.61 -11.30 27.98
CA ILE A 280 -4.36 -10.17 28.88
C ILE A 280 -3.70 -10.69 30.15
N GLN A 281 -2.55 -10.12 30.53
CA GLN A 281 -1.77 -10.58 31.68
C GLN A 281 -1.04 -9.47 32.41
N ALA A 282 -0.69 -9.72 33.69
CA ALA A 282 0.02 -8.75 34.53
C ALA A 282 1.54 -8.66 34.21
N SER A 283 2.08 -9.65 33.50
CA SER A 283 3.47 -9.64 33.02
C SER A 283 3.54 -9.08 31.59
N ASN A 284 4.62 -8.37 31.26
CA ASN A 284 4.93 -7.99 29.88
C ASN A 284 5.66 -9.09 29.08
N ASN A 285 5.74 -10.30 29.62
CA ASN A 285 6.41 -11.44 29.04
C ASN A 285 5.38 -12.37 28.37
N PHE A 286 5.34 -12.38 27.03
CA PHE A 286 4.48 -13.20 26.18
C PHE A 286 5.28 -14.38 25.59
N GLU A 287 6.04 -15.09 26.43
CA GLU A 287 6.90 -16.21 26.05
C GLU A 287 6.15 -17.53 26.12
N PHE A 288 5.31 -17.78 25.15
CA PHE A 288 4.57 -19.04 24.98
C PHE A 288 5.35 -20.01 24.08
N ASN A 289 5.00 -21.30 24.13
CA ASN A 289 5.38 -22.29 23.12
C ASN A 289 4.14 -22.65 22.29
N ARG A 290 4.33 -23.32 21.16
CA ARG A 290 3.27 -23.62 20.20
C ARG A 290 2.10 -24.50 20.72
N GLN A 291 2.23 -25.10 21.88
CA GLN A 291 1.15 -25.85 22.55
C GLN A 291 0.22 -24.91 23.35
N GLU A 292 0.58 -23.67 23.47
CA GLU A 292 -0.14 -22.65 24.24
C GLU A 292 -0.75 -21.64 23.28
N ASP A 293 -2.07 -21.50 23.23
CA ASP A 293 -2.81 -20.59 22.33
C ASP A 293 -2.28 -19.13 22.31
N GLY A 294 -1.48 -18.72 23.28
CA GLY A 294 -0.84 -17.41 23.32
C GLY A 294 0.36 -17.26 22.37
N PHE A 295 0.88 -18.38 21.81
CA PHE A 295 2.02 -18.36 20.91
C PHE A 295 1.67 -17.68 19.59
N GLU A 296 0.58 -18.09 18.95
CA GLU A 296 0.07 -17.54 17.70
C GLU A 296 -0.24 -16.04 17.88
N ALA A 297 -0.84 -15.66 19.01
CA ALA A 297 -1.12 -14.26 19.32
C ALA A 297 0.15 -13.40 19.37
N ALA A 298 1.21 -13.89 20.01
CA ALA A 298 2.49 -13.19 20.10
C ALA A 298 3.22 -13.16 18.74
N ASN A 299 3.15 -14.26 17.98
CA ASN A 299 3.75 -14.41 16.66
C ASN A 299 3.12 -13.45 15.64
N VAL A 300 1.80 -13.45 15.54
CA VAL A 300 1.03 -12.55 14.66
C VAL A 300 1.29 -11.08 15.02
N TYR A 301 1.23 -10.74 16.33
CA TYR A 301 1.50 -9.38 16.77
C TYR A 301 2.89 -8.90 16.31
N TYR A 302 3.92 -9.71 16.56
CA TYR A 302 5.30 -9.34 16.24
C TYR A 302 5.52 -9.13 14.75
N HIS A 303 5.11 -10.09 13.91
CA HIS A 303 5.37 -10.00 12.47
C HIS A 303 4.59 -8.88 11.81
N THR A 304 3.35 -8.66 12.23
CA THR A 304 2.51 -7.56 11.72
C THR A 304 3.09 -6.19 12.13
N ASP A 305 3.42 -5.99 13.42
CA ASP A 305 3.99 -4.73 13.92
C ASP A 305 5.35 -4.43 13.27
N LYS A 306 6.23 -5.43 13.18
CA LYS A 306 7.55 -5.31 12.53
C LYS A 306 7.44 -4.92 11.07
N SER A 307 6.53 -5.55 10.32
CA SER A 307 6.30 -5.25 8.92
C SER A 307 5.78 -3.84 8.71
N MET A 308 4.81 -3.40 9.52
CA MET A 308 4.27 -2.04 9.44
C MET A 308 5.30 -0.97 9.83
N ARG A 309 6.18 -1.25 10.80
CA ARG A 309 7.30 -0.36 11.12
C ARG A 309 8.29 -0.25 9.96
N TYR A 310 8.64 -1.36 9.34
CA TYR A 310 9.51 -1.36 8.16
C TYR A 310 8.94 -0.47 7.05
N ILE A 311 7.65 -0.57 6.75
CA ILE A 311 6.99 0.25 5.72
C ILE A 311 7.02 1.73 6.11
N ASN A 312 6.57 2.06 7.32
CA ASN A 312 6.35 3.44 7.73
C ASN A 312 7.65 4.17 8.13
N LEU A 313 8.60 3.46 8.74
CA LEU A 313 9.82 4.08 9.29
C LEU A 313 11.02 3.91 8.35
N ASP A 314 11.26 2.70 7.82
CA ASP A 314 12.46 2.42 7.02
C ASP A 314 12.23 2.76 5.54
N LEU A 315 11.10 2.31 4.94
CA LEU A 315 10.76 2.68 3.56
C LEU A 315 10.26 4.13 3.44
N GLY A 316 9.78 4.74 4.53
CA GLY A 316 9.23 6.09 4.54
C GLY A 316 7.90 6.21 3.78
N ILE A 317 7.13 5.14 3.72
CA ILE A 317 5.81 5.09 3.09
C ILE A 317 4.74 5.15 4.17
N THR A 318 4.03 6.26 4.29
CA THR A 318 2.91 6.36 5.23
C THR A 318 1.77 5.46 4.78
N LEU A 319 1.53 4.39 5.52
CA LEU A 319 0.51 3.38 5.20
C LEU A 319 -0.14 2.86 6.49
N ALA A 320 -1.45 2.86 6.52
CA ALA A 320 -2.27 2.33 7.59
C ALA A 320 -3.65 1.93 7.05
N PRO A 321 -4.39 1.03 7.71
CA PRO A 321 -5.78 0.77 7.37
C PRO A 321 -6.61 2.05 7.34
N SER A 322 -7.51 2.18 6.37
CA SER A 322 -8.56 3.19 6.40
C SER A 322 -9.67 2.84 7.40
N GLN A 323 -9.72 1.59 7.82
CA GLN A 323 -10.65 1.00 8.78
C GLN A 323 -10.06 1.04 10.21
N ASN A 324 -10.87 0.70 11.22
CA ASN A 324 -10.46 0.46 12.60
C ASN A 324 -9.62 1.57 13.25
N GLY A 325 -9.75 2.82 12.79
CA GLY A 325 -8.96 3.95 13.30
C GLY A 325 -7.48 3.92 12.93
N GLY A 326 -7.13 3.25 11.83
CA GLY A 326 -5.75 3.15 11.32
C GLY A 326 -4.96 2.00 11.91
N VAL A 327 -5.61 1.06 12.62
CA VAL A 327 -4.97 -0.07 13.30
C VAL A 327 -5.49 -1.38 12.73
N ILE A 328 -4.58 -2.31 12.44
CA ILE A 328 -4.90 -3.66 12.01
C ILE A 328 -5.50 -4.42 13.21
N ARG A 329 -6.64 -5.06 13.03
CA ARG A 329 -7.16 -5.99 14.02
C ARG A 329 -6.87 -7.41 13.56
N PHE A 330 -6.35 -8.25 14.45
CA PHE A 330 -6.07 -9.64 14.11
C PHE A 330 -6.72 -10.59 15.13
N ASP A 331 -7.20 -11.70 14.60
CA ASP A 331 -7.71 -12.84 15.37
C ASP A 331 -6.77 -14.03 15.10
N PRO A 332 -5.95 -14.42 16.08
CA PRO A 332 -4.96 -15.49 15.87
C PRO A 332 -5.58 -16.88 15.82
N HIS A 333 -6.85 -17.04 16.22
CA HIS A 333 -7.59 -18.29 16.31
C HIS A 333 -9.00 -18.15 15.74
N GLY A 334 -9.10 -17.49 14.59
CA GLY A 334 -10.35 -17.20 13.92
C GLY A 334 -10.78 -18.24 12.89
N ALA A 335 -11.45 -17.78 11.85
CA ALA A 335 -11.88 -18.55 10.68
C ALA A 335 -12.70 -19.82 11.02
N ASN A 336 -13.38 -19.88 12.19
CA ASN A 336 -14.04 -21.07 12.76
C ASN A 336 -13.07 -22.26 12.97
N GLY A 337 -11.78 -22.03 13.17
CA GLY A 337 -10.78 -23.09 13.27
C GLY A 337 -10.64 -23.88 11.96
N ALA A 338 -10.88 -23.26 10.82
CA ALA A 338 -10.64 -23.87 9.51
C ALA A 338 -9.13 -23.88 9.20
N ASP A 339 -8.71 -24.78 8.32
CA ASP A 339 -7.36 -24.82 7.74
C ASP A 339 -7.28 -23.76 6.63
N ASN A 340 -7.41 -22.49 6.99
CA ASN A 340 -7.34 -21.35 6.08
C ASN A 340 -7.41 -20.01 6.83
N SER A 341 -6.66 -19.02 6.36
CA SER A 341 -6.69 -17.64 6.85
C SER A 341 -7.24 -16.69 5.81
N TYR A 342 -7.62 -15.48 6.22
CA TYR A 342 -8.09 -14.46 5.29
C TYR A 342 -7.94 -13.03 5.80
N TYR A 343 -7.73 -12.13 4.86
CA TYR A 343 -7.85 -10.69 5.04
C TYR A 343 -9.25 -10.19 4.68
N THR A 344 -9.76 -9.23 5.43
CA THR A 344 -10.93 -8.41 5.07
C THR A 344 -11.00 -7.10 5.85
N SER A 345 -11.27 -5.98 5.18
CA SER A 345 -11.63 -4.68 5.81
C SER A 345 -10.75 -4.30 7.00
N GLY A 346 -9.44 -4.39 6.85
CA GLY A 346 -8.48 -4.03 7.91
C GLY A 346 -8.38 -5.04 9.05
N THR A 347 -8.81 -6.28 8.82
CA THR A 347 -8.70 -7.40 9.76
C THR A 347 -7.98 -8.59 9.15
N LEU A 348 -7.20 -9.29 9.97
CA LEU A 348 -6.54 -10.55 9.65
C LEU A 348 -7.13 -11.64 10.53
N ASN A 349 -7.54 -12.75 9.94
CA ASN A 349 -8.15 -13.88 10.64
C ASN A 349 -7.38 -15.14 10.31
N PHE A 350 -6.79 -15.76 11.32
CA PHE A 350 -5.97 -16.96 11.18
C PHE A 350 -6.73 -18.19 11.66
N GLY A 351 -6.66 -19.27 10.89
CA GLY A 351 -7.31 -20.51 11.22
C GLY A 351 -6.42 -21.48 11.97
N GLU A 352 -7.01 -22.62 12.33
CA GLU A 352 -6.40 -23.70 13.09
C GLU A 352 -6.62 -25.00 12.35
N GLY A 353 -5.73 -25.41 11.52
CA GLY A 353 -5.91 -26.66 10.81
C GLY A 353 -4.58 -27.12 10.23
N CYS A 354 -4.29 -28.39 10.36
CA CYS A 354 -3.00 -28.96 10.08
C CYS A 354 -1.88 -28.28 10.91
N VAL A 355 -1.25 -27.23 10.40
CA VAL A 355 -0.45 -26.27 11.18
C VAL A 355 -1.34 -25.06 11.47
N ASP A 356 -1.33 -24.57 12.68
CA ASP A 356 -2.04 -23.33 13.00
C ASP A 356 -1.42 -22.17 12.20
N ASP A 357 -2.24 -21.49 11.40
CA ASP A 357 -1.80 -20.46 10.42
C ASP A 357 -1.00 -19.32 11.07
N GLY A 358 -1.35 -18.98 12.33
CA GLY A 358 -0.66 -17.99 13.14
C GLY A 358 0.77 -18.37 13.55
N GLU A 359 1.21 -19.62 13.35
CA GLU A 359 2.58 -20.08 13.59
C GLU A 359 3.53 -19.82 12.41
N ASP A 360 3.01 -19.69 11.19
CA ASP A 360 3.82 -19.44 9.99
C ASP A 360 3.81 -17.95 9.62
N ALA A 361 4.95 -17.28 9.73
CA ALA A 361 5.06 -15.87 9.37
C ALA A 361 4.82 -15.62 7.87
N ASP A 362 5.00 -16.62 7.00
CA ASP A 362 4.67 -16.48 5.58
C ASP A 362 3.15 -16.33 5.39
N VAL A 363 2.30 -17.05 6.17
CA VAL A 363 0.84 -16.87 6.17
C VAL A 363 0.48 -15.48 6.70
N ILE A 364 1.04 -15.09 7.84
CA ILE A 364 0.79 -13.78 8.47
C ILE A 364 1.09 -12.64 7.50
N LEU A 365 2.23 -12.70 6.82
CA LEU A 365 2.70 -11.64 5.92
C LEU A 365 2.00 -11.68 4.56
N HIS A 366 1.52 -12.85 4.11
CA HIS A 366 0.68 -12.97 2.93
C HIS A 366 -0.67 -12.26 3.13
N GLU A 367 -1.36 -12.56 4.23
CA GLU A 367 -2.61 -11.90 4.57
C GLU A 367 -2.44 -10.39 4.79
N LEU A 368 -1.32 -9.99 5.42
CA LEU A 368 -0.94 -8.59 5.51
C LEU A 368 -0.75 -7.97 4.12
N GLY A 369 -0.18 -8.70 3.16
CA GLY A 369 0.03 -8.26 1.78
C GLY A 369 -1.26 -7.86 1.06
N HIS A 370 -2.36 -8.58 1.30
CA HIS A 370 -3.70 -8.15 0.85
C HIS A 370 -4.10 -6.82 1.49
N GLY A 371 -3.88 -6.68 2.80
CA GLY A 371 -4.13 -5.43 3.51
C GLY A 371 -3.32 -4.26 2.96
N LEU A 372 -2.03 -4.45 2.72
CA LEU A 372 -1.16 -3.41 2.15
C LEU A 372 -1.65 -2.95 0.77
N HIS A 373 -2.07 -3.88 -0.10
CA HIS A 373 -2.64 -3.58 -1.41
C HIS A 373 -3.97 -2.82 -1.28
N ASP A 374 -4.84 -3.24 -0.37
CA ASP A 374 -6.12 -2.59 -0.10
C ASP A 374 -5.94 -1.16 0.41
N TRP A 375 -5.09 -0.96 1.42
CA TRP A 375 -4.93 0.35 2.06
C TRP A 375 -4.20 1.36 1.17
N ILE A 376 -3.17 0.93 0.45
CA ILE A 376 -2.41 1.84 -0.42
C ILE A 376 -3.25 2.32 -1.62
N THR A 377 -4.26 1.54 -2.00
CA THR A 377 -5.23 1.87 -3.05
C THR A 377 -6.56 2.42 -2.50
N ASN A 378 -6.71 2.52 -1.17
CA ASN A 378 -7.96 2.94 -0.52
C ASN A 378 -9.18 2.15 -0.99
N GLY A 379 -9.10 0.82 -0.94
CA GLY A 379 -10.18 -0.09 -1.35
C GLY A 379 -10.15 -0.50 -2.84
N GLY A 380 -9.07 -0.17 -3.55
CA GLY A 380 -8.88 -0.53 -4.96
C GLY A 380 -8.00 -1.76 -5.19
N LEU A 381 -7.94 -2.69 -4.23
CA LEU A 381 -7.23 -3.96 -4.38
C LEU A 381 -7.75 -4.72 -5.62
N SER A 382 -6.84 -5.29 -6.41
CA SER A 382 -7.18 -6.07 -7.61
C SER A 382 -6.76 -7.52 -7.48
N GLN A 383 -7.70 -8.43 -7.81
CA GLN A 383 -7.43 -9.86 -7.98
C GLN A 383 -7.31 -10.28 -9.46
N VAL A 384 -7.31 -9.31 -10.38
CA VAL A 384 -7.21 -9.64 -11.81
C VAL A 384 -5.87 -10.34 -12.08
N ASN A 385 -5.96 -11.55 -12.64
CA ASN A 385 -4.83 -12.46 -12.85
C ASN A 385 -4.06 -12.83 -11.57
N GLY A 386 -4.71 -12.81 -10.40
CA GLY A 386 -4.08 -13.14 -9.13
C GLY A 386 -3.08 -12.09 -8.64
N LEU A 387 -3.24 -10.81 -9.02
CA LEU A 387 -2.31 -9.75 -8.67
C LEU A 387 -2.15 -9.61 -7.15
N SER A 388 -3.24 -9.63 -6.39
CA SER A 388 -3.16 -9.49 -4.94
C SER A 388 -2.60 -10.76 -4.26
N GLU A 389 -2.91 -11.96 -4.79
CA GLU A 389 -2.33 -13.21 -4.30
C GLU A 389 -0.80 -13.21 -4.44
N GLY A 390 -0.32 -12.90 -5.64
CA GLY A 390 1.11 -12.80 -5.86
C GLY A 390 1.79 -11.65 -5.10
N SER A 391 1.04 -10.62 -4.74
CA SER A 391 1.53 -9.54 -3.87
C SER A 391 1.72 -10.00 -2.43
N GLY A 392 0.83 -10.83 -1.91
CA GLY A 392 0.97 -11.50 -0.61
C GLY A 392 2.18 -12.45 -0.59
N ASP A 393 2.27 -13.34 -1.58
CA ASP A 393 3.40 -14.26 -1.73
C ASP A 393 4.75 -13.54 -1.81
N TYR A 394 4.81 -12.46 -2.57
CA TYR A 394 6.01 -11.63 -2.67
C TYR A 394 6.38 -11.01 -1.33
N TRP A 395 5.41 -10.41 -0.62
CA TRP A 395 5.68 -9.72 0.64
C TRP A 395 6.21 -10.68 1.71
N ALA A 396 5.62 -11.86 1.81
CA ALA A 396 6.08 -12.93 2.69
C ALA A 396 7.51 -13.37 2.34
N ASN A 397 7.76 -13.73 1.07
CA ASN A 397 9.08 -14.24 0.66
C ASN A 397 10.16 -13.15 0.67
N SER A 398 9.85 -11.87 0.43
CA SER A 398 10.77 -10.74 0.57
C SER A 398 11.32 -10.67 2.00
N TYR A 399 10.46 -10.81 3.01
CA TYR A 399 10.88 -10.85 4.40
C TYR A 399 11.74 -12.07 4.69
N LYS A 400 11.25 -13.28 4.43
CA LYS A 400 11.95 -14.55 4.67
C LYS A 400 13.34 -14.58 4.03
N ARG A 401 13.43 -14.15 2.76
CA ARG A 401 14.70 -14.10 2.04
C ARG A 401 15.69 -13.11 2.65
N SER A 402 15.21 -12.02 3.22
CA SER A 402 16.07 -11.02 3.87
C SER A 402 16.76 -11.51 5.13
N LEU A 403 16.27 -12.60 5.74
CA LEU A 403 16.90 -13.24 6.90
C LEU A 403 18.17 -14.02 6.52
N GLY A 404 18.31 -14.42 5.25
CA GLY A 404 19.50 -15.09 4.73
C GLY A 404 19.75 -16.49 5.31
N GLN A 405 18.75 -17.15 5.86
CA GLN A 405 18.87 -18.46 6.51
C GLN A 405 19.06 -19.60 5.49
N TRP A 406 18.34 -19.55 4.37
CA TRP A 406 18.46 -20.52 3.29
C TRP A 406 19.52 -20.11 2.25
N SER A 407 20.35 -21.05 1.84
CA SER A 407 21.32 -20.81 0.76
C SER A 407 20.63 -20.73 -0.61
N ALA A 408 21.34 -20.21 -1.62
CA ALA A 408 20.80 -20.08 -2.98
C ALA A 408 20.49 -21.43 -3.65
N SER A 409 21.06 -22.53 -3.16
CA SER A 409 20.83 -23.88 -3.66
C SER A 409 19.64 -24.59 -3.02
N ASP A 410 19.11 -24.05 -1.92
CA ASP A 410 18.01 -24.68 -1.20
C ASP A 410 16.66 -24.31 -1.81
N ALA A 411 15.84 -25.30 -2.15
CA ALA A 411 14.51 -25.06 -2.72
C ALA A 411 13.62 -24.25 -1.76
N ALA A 412 13.73 -24.52 -0.46
CA ALA A 412 12.96 -23.84 0.59
C ALA A 412 13.19 -22.31 0.65
N ARG A 413 14.31 -21.82 0.11
CA ARG A 413 14.56 -20.39 -0.07
C ARG A 413 13.47 -19.69 -0.88
N ASN A 414 12.85 -20.41 -1.82
CA ASN A 414 11.85 -19.89 -2.73
C ASN A 414 10.42 -20.29 -2.35
N TRP A 415 10.25 -21.10 -1.31
CA TRP A 415 8.93 -21.51 -0.84
C TRP A 415 8.25 -20.36 -0.11
N VAL A 416 6.96 -20.26 -0.28
CA VAL A 416 6.04 -19.49 0.56
C VAL A 416 5.25 -20.51 1.38
N PHE A 417 4.98 -20.20 2.65
CA PHE A 417 4.34 -21.13 3.60
C PHE A 417 5.23 -22.34 3.90
N GLY A 418 6.43 -22.05 4.46
CA GLY A 418 7.44 -23.06 4.70
C GLY A 418 7.03 -24.12 5.71
N TRP A 419 6.25 -23.75 6.73
CA TRP A 419 5.79 -24.62 7.81
C TRP A 419 4.38 -25.13 7.55
N ASP A 420 3.47 -24.27 7.20
CA ASP A 420 2.07 -24.61 6.92
C ASP A 420 1.89 -25.35 5.58
N GLY A 421 2.62 -24.98 4.54
CA GLY A 421 2.64 -25.66 3.24
C GLY A 421 3.83 -26.63 3.07
N HIS A 422 4.00 -27.16 1.85
CA HIS A 422 5.09 -28.08 1.48
C HIS A 422 5.17 -29.33 2.36
N ASN A 423 4.05 -29.76 2.89
CA ASN A 423 3.88 -30.91 3.79
C ASN A 423 2.75 -31.83 3.29
N ALA A 424 2.19 -32.67 4.18
CA ALA A 424 1.13 -33.59 3.80
C ALA A 424 -0.23 -32.92 3.64
N CYS A 425 -0.43 -31.71 4.18
CA CYS A 425 -1.71 -31.00 4.14
C CYS A 425 -1.93 -30.32 2.78
N TRP A 426 -0.92 -29.61 2.30
CA TRP A 426 -0.98 -29.01 0.98
C TRP A 426 0.44 -28.71 0.42
N PRO A 427 0.55 -28.54 -0.93
CA PRO A 427 1.87 -28.43 -1.58
C PRO A 427 2.56 -27.07 -1.43
N GLY A 428 1.92 -26.08 -0.77
CA GLY A 428 2.46 -24.72 -0.70
C GLY A 428 2.56 -24.01 -2.05
N ARG A 429 3.21 -22.85 -2.07
CA ARG A 429 3.49 -22.06 -3.29
C ARG A 429 4.98 -21.72 -3.38
N SER A 430 5.42 -21.22 -4.56
CA SER A 430 6.82 -20.92 -4.80
C SER A 430 6.99 -19.63 -5.59
N THR A 431 8.02 -18.86 -5.26
CA THR A 431 8.49 -17.70 -6.02
C THR A 431 9.51 -18.07 -7.12
N VAL A 432 9.51 -19.32 -7.54
CA VAL A 432 10.16 -19.81 -8.77
C VAL A 432 9.13 -20.62 -9.54
N TYR A 433 8.30 -19.90 -10.31
CA TYR A 433 7.20 -20.48 -11.08
C TYR A 433 7.48 -20.34 -12.58
N GLY A 434 7.54 -21.47 -13.31
CA GLY A 434 8.04 -21.51 -14.68
C GLY A 434 7.08 -21.04 -15.78
N ALA A 435 5.83 -20.69 -15.44
CA ALA A 435 4.88 -20.16 -16.41
C ALA A 435 5.16 -18.67 -16.70
N GLN A 436 4.86 -18.23 -17.92
CA GLN A 436 5.08 -16.86 -18.37
C GLN A 436 3.76 -16.15 -18.70
N TYR A 437 3.69 -14.88 -18.35
CA TYR A 437 2.54 -14.03 -18.65
C TYR A 437 2.51 -13.66 -20.14
N PRO A 438 1.33 -13.54 -20.82
CA PRO A 438 0.01 -13.94 -20.32
C PRO A 438 -0.34 -15.40 -20.64
N GLY A 439 0.51 -16.11 -21.38
CA GLY A 439 0.22 -17.47 -21.89
C GLY A 439 0.13 -18.53 -20.79
N GLY A 440 0.71 -18.28 -19.64
CA GLY A 440 0.70 -19.16 -18.47
C GLY A 440 -0.48 -18.97 -17.52
N LEU A 441 -1.36 -18.01 -17.79
CA LEU A 441 -2.57 -17.80 -16.99
C LEU A 441 -3.54 -18.99 -17.13
N VAL A 442 -3.96 -19.53 -15.98
CA VAL A 442 -4.91 -20.64 -15.91
C VAL A 442 -6.27 -20.22 -15.35
N GLY A 443 -6.44 -18.95 -14.98
CA GLY A 443 -7.67 -18.41 -14.42
C GLY A 443 -7.92 -18.77 -12.96
N GLN A 444 -6.87 -19.20 -12.24
CA GLN A 444 -6.89 -19.54 -10.83
C GLN A 444 -5.93 -18.57 -10.12
N ILE A 445 -6.50 -17.68 -9.28
CA ILE A 445 -5.80 -16.50 -8.76
C ILE A 445 -4.52 -16.84 -7.99
N HIS A 446 -4.52 -17.88 -7.16
CA HIS A 446 -3.35 -18.31 -6.39
C HIS A 446 -2.24 -18.87 -7.29
N THR A 447 -2.60 -19.65 -8.32
CA THR A 447 -1.64 -20.16 -9.30
C THR A 447 -1.08 -19.04 -10.16
N ASP A 448 -1.96 -18.18 -10.68
CA ASP A 448 -1.58 -17.07 -11.56
C ASP A 448 -0.73 -16.02 -10.82
N GLY A 449 -0.97 -15.82 -9.52
CA GLY A 449 -0.21 -14.93 -8.65
C GLY A 449 1.27 -15.28 -8.53
N GLN A 450 1.62 -16.57 -8.61
CA GLN A 450 3.02 -17.01 -8.51
C GLN A 450 3.92 -16.41 -9.61
N MET A 451 3.38 -16.12 -10.82
CA MET A 451 4.15 -15.42 -11.87
C MET A 451 4.56 -14.01 -11.42
N TRP A 452 3.64 -13.30 -10.78
CA TRP A 452 3.89 -11.96 -10.24
C TRP A 452 4.93 -11.98 -9.12
N ALA A 453 4.76 -12.86 -8.13
CA ALA A 453 5.69 -13.03 -7.02
C ALA A 453 7.09 -13.43 -7.51
N THR A 454 7.19 -14.38 -8.45
CA THR A 454 8.46 -14.80 -9.05
C THR A 454 9.21 -13.62 -9.66
N THR A 455 8.53 -12.81 -10.48
CA THR A 455 9.16 -11.67 -11.16
C THR A 455 9.69 -10.63 -10.15
N LEU A 456 8.89 -10.32 -9.14
CA LEU A 456 9.31 -9.37 -8.10
C LEU A 456 10.49 -9.90 -7.29
N MET A 457 10.53 -11.21 -6.99
CA MET A 457 11.67 -11.80 -6.29
C MET A 457 12.94 -11.86 -7.15
N GLU A 458 12.82 -12.00 -8.46
CA GLU A 458 13.96 -11.84 -9.38
C GLU A 458 14.50 -10.40 -9.42
N ILE A 459 13.61 -9.41 -9.39
CA ILE A 459 13.98 -7.99 -9.26
C ILE A 459 14.65 -7.75 -7.91
N TRP A 460 14.14 -8.34 -6.83
CA TRP A 460 14.70 -8.27 -5.49
C TRP A 460 16.17 -8.74 -5.47
N GLU A 461 16.50 -9.83 -6.18
CA GLU A 461 17.89 -10.30 -6.32
C GLU A 461 18.79 -9.31 -7.06
N ASP A 462 18.25 -8.61 -8.07
CA ASP A 462 19.02 -7.72 -8.91
C ASP A 462 19.30 -6.35 -8.27
N ILE A 463 18.30 -5.77 -7.58
CA ILE A 463 18.38 -4.38 -7.07
C ILE A 463 18.26 -4.27 -5.55
N GLY A 464 18.03 -5.37 -4.85
CA GLY A 464 17.94 -5.46 -3.39
C GLY A 464 16.53 -5.19 -2.84
N ARG A 465 16.32 -5.64 -1.59
CA ARG A 465 15.05 -5.62 -0.88
C ARG A 465 14.39 -4.25 -0.85
N GLU A 466 15.07 -3.28 -0.24
CA GLU A 466 14.48 -1.96 0.05
C GLU A 466 13.97 -1.26 -1.22
N LYS A 467 14.75 -1.32 -2.31
CA LYS A 467 14.34 -0.72 -3.58
C LYS A 467 13.14 -1.45 -4.17
N THR A 468 13.15 -2.78 -4.17
CA THR A 468 12.06 -3.56 -4.75
C THR A 468 10.78 -3.38 -3.95
N ASP A 469 10.83 -3.51 -2.61
CA ASP A 469 9.68 -3.32 -1.73
C ASP A 469 9.08 -1.91 -1.85
N LYS A 470 9.94 -0.89 -1.92
CA LYS A 470 9.49 0.50 -2.08
C LYS A 470 8.84 0.75 -3.45
N ALA A 471 9.46 0.29 -4.55
CA ALA A 471 8.88 0.43 -5.89
C ALA A 471 7.58 -0.37 -6.02
N PHE A 472 7.51 -1.55 -5.44
CA PHE A 472 6.33 -2.40 -5.40
C PHE A 472 5.14 -1.69 -4.73
N LEU A 473 5.31 -1.21 -3.49
CA LEU A 473 4.24 -0.52 -2.77
C LEU A 473 3.82 0.78 -3.46
N GLU A 474 4.77 1.61 -3.88
CA GLU A 474 4.47 2.85 -4.59
C GLU A 474 3.73 2.59 -5.92
N GLY A 475 4.16 1.57 -6.67
CA GLY A 475 3.50 1.15 -7.89
C GLY A 475 2.09 0.63 -7.67
N LEU A 476 1.86 -0.21 -6.64
CA LEU A 476 0.51 -0.63 -6.27
C LEU A 476 -0.38 0.57 -5.94
N GLY A 477 0.15 1.59 -5.26
CA GLY A 477 -0.58 2.81 -4.95
C GLY A 477 -1.11 3.58 -6.16
N MET A 478 -0.56 3.34 -7.35
CA MET A 478 -1.02 3.92 -8.63
C MET A 478 -2.16 3.11 -9.27
N THR A 479 -2.38 1.85 -8.86
CA THR A 479 -3.32 0.90 -9.48
C THR A 479 -4.76 1.07 -8.97
N ASN A 480 -5.67 0.29 -9.52
CA ASN A 480 -7.07 0.23 -9.11
C ASN A 480 -7.60 -1.21 -9.17
N SER A 481 -8.87 -1.42 -8.78
CA SER A 481 -9.51 -2.73 -8.68
C SER A 481 -9.59 -3.54 -10.00
N GLY A 482 -9.40 -2.91 -11.15
CA GLY A 482 -9.36 -3.56 -12.46
C GLY A 482 -7.95 -3.80 -13.02
N THR A 483 -6.91 -3.43 -12.27
CA THR A 483 -5.53 -3.55 -12.73
C THR A 483 -5.08 -5.02 -12.78
N ASN A 484 -4.59 -5.46 -13.93
CA ASN A 484 -3.96 -6.77 -14.11
C ASN A 484 -2.44 -6.72 -13.87
N GLN A 485 -1.77 -7.88 -13.86
CA GLN A 485 -0.32 -7.96 -13.65
C GLN A 485 0.48 -7.13 -14.68
N GLN A 486 0.04 -7.07 -15.95
CA GLN A 486 0.67 -6.26 -17.00
C GLN A 486 0.73 -4.78 -16.62
N ASN A 487 -0.39 -4.22 -16.19
CA ASN A 487 -0.48 -2.80 -15.83
C ASN A 487 0.19 -2.52 -14.49
N ALA A 488 0.18 -3.49 -13.56
CA ALA A 488 0.92 -3.39 -12.31
C ALA A 488 2.45 -3.37 -12.55
N ALA A 489 2.96 -4.17 -13.51
CA ALA A 489 4.38 -4.15 -13.88
C ALA A 489 4.82 -2.78 -14.43
N ILE A 490 3.96 -2.15 -15.24
CA ILE A 490 4.18 -0.78 -15.72
C ILE A 490 4.22 0.20 -14.54
N ALA A 491 3.25 0.12 -13.62
CA ALA A 491 3.14 0.99 -12.46
C ALA A 491 4.35 0.87 -11.51
N VAL A 492 4.76 -0.37 -11.19
CA VAL A 492 5.91 -0.63 -10.29
C VAL A 492 7.22 -0.09 -10.88
N ARG A 493 7.47 -0.33 -12.17
CA ARG A 493 8.64 0.27 -12.81
C ARG A 493 8.54 1.79 -12.90
N GLN A 494 7.34 2.33 -13.19
CA GLN A 494 7.13 3.78 -13.25
C GLN A 494 7.38 4.45 -11.89
N ALA A 495 6.94 3.82 -10.80
CA ALA A 495 7.23 4.30 -9.45
C ALA A 495 8.74 4.44 -9.20
N ALA A 496 9.53 3.43 -9.60
CA ALA A 496 10.99 3.50 -9.49
C ALA A 496 11.59 4.62 -10.35
N ILE A 497 11.07 4.85 -11.56
CA ILE A 497 11.48 5.95 -12.45
C ILE A 497 11.17 7.32 -11.79
N ASP A 498 9.97 7.49 -11.24
CA ASP A 498 9.52 8.76 -10.64
C ASP A 498 10.25 9.08 -9.33
N MET A 499 10.62 8.07 -8.55
CA MET A 499 11.49 8.19 -7.38
C MET A 499 12.94 8.53 -7.76
N GLY A 500 13.46 7.95 -8.84
CA GLY A 500 14.77 8.21 -9.40
C GLY A 500 15.93 8.18 -8.40
N THR A 501 16.98 8.93 -8.70
CA THR A 501 18.21 8.97 -7.88
C THR A 501 18.00 9.56 -6.47
N ALA A 502 16.95 10.35 -6.28
CA ALA A 502 16.61 10.89 -4.96
C ALA A 502 16.28 9.78 -3.94
N HIS A 503 15.77 8.64 -4.43
CA HIS A 503 15.50 7.45 -3.63
C HIS A 503 16.41 6.26 -3.99
N GLY A 504 17.58 6.55 -4.59
CA GLY A 504 18.63 5.57 -4.85
C GLY A 504 18.43 4.71 -6.10
N TYR A 505 17.42 4.96 -6.96
CA TYR A 505 17.23 4.22 -8.20
C TYR A 505 18.15 4.76 -9.29
N THR A 506 19.00 3.89 -9.82
CA THR A 506 19.88 4.17 -10.94
C THR A 506 19.28 3.71 -12.27
N CYS A 507 19.85 4.14 -13.38
CA CYS A 507 19.50 3.60 -14.69
C CYS A 507 19.67 2.08 -14.77
N ALA A 508 20.68 1.55 -14.12
CA ALA A 508 20.93 0.10 -14.08
C ALA A 508 19.80 -0.63 -13.34
N ASP A 509 19.30 -0.09 -12.22
CA ASP A 509 18.18 -0.65 -11.50
C ASP A 509 16.89 -0.68 -12.36
N ILE A 510 16.56 0.43 -13.03
CA ILE A 510 15.40 0.49 -13.94
C ILE A 510 15.54 -0.48 -15.12
N GLN A 511 16.76 -0.63 -15.65
CA GLN A 511 17.02 -1.60 -16.71
C GLN A 511 16.90 -3.05 -16.23
N ALA A 512 17.38 -3.36 -15.01
CA ALA A 512 17.21 -4.67 -14.39
C ALA A 512 15.72 -5.01 -14.22
N MET A 513 14.92 -4.10 -13.64
CA MET A 513 13.45 -4.25 -13.54
C MET A 513 12.82 -4.48 -14.92
N THR A 514 13.21 -3.67 -15.92
CA THR A 514 12.68 -3.81 -17.29
C THR A 514 13.00 -5.18 -17.87
N ASN A 515 14.22 -5.68 -17.69
CA ASN A 515 14.65 -6.97 -18.20
C ASN A 515 13.85 -8.11 -17.55
N ARG A 516 13.66 -8.09 -16.22
CA ARG A 516 12.91 -9.14 -15.50
C ARG A 516 11.44 -9.15 -15.90
N PHE A 517 10.78 -8.00 -15.91
CA PHE A 517 9.39 -7.91 -16.37
C PHE A 517 9.24 -8.39 -17.82
N THR A 518 10.15 -7.97 -18.72
CA THR A 518 10.10 -8.39 -20.13
C THR A 518 10.36 -9.88 -20.29
N ALA A 519 11.31 -10.46 -19.54
CA ALA A 519 11.60 -11.90 -19.57
C ALA A 519 10.40 -12.74 -19.11
N GLN A 520 9.61 -12.22 -18.16
CA GLN A 520 8.38 -12.86 -17.71
C GLN A 520 7.21 -12.71 -18.70
N GLY A 521 7.36 -11.84 -19.71
CA GLY A 521 6.34 -11.63 -20.76
C GLY A 521 5.51 -10.36 -20.61
N TYR A 522 5.83 -9.48 -19.64
CA TYR A 522 5.16 -8.18 -19.54
C TYR A 522 5.70 -7.20 -20.58
N ASN A 523 4.81 -6.54 -21.28
CA ASN A 523 5.15 -5.54 -22.29
C ASN A 523 5.20 -4.14 -21.66
N LEU A 524 6.40 -3.61 -21.45
CA LEU A 524 6.56 -2.31 -20.84
C LEU A 524 6.83 -1.22 -21.88
N PRO A 525 6.38 0.03 -21.65
CA PRO A 525 6.76 1.18 -22.47
C PRO A 525 8.31 1.30 -22.55
N ALA A 526 8.80 1.79 -23.69
CA ALA A 526 10.24 2.02 -23.86
C ALA A 526 10.78 2.92 -22.74
N TYR A 527 11.94 2.55 -22.21
CA TYR A 527 12.66 3.37 -21.25
C TYR A 527 14.03 3.72 -21.82
N THR A 528 14.31 5.00 -21.89
CA THR A 528 15.62 5.50 -22.26
C THR A 528 16.28 6.12 -21.03
N CYS A 529 17.38 5.52 -20.59
CA CYS A 529 18.18 6.14 -19.55
C CYS A 529 18.89 7.38 -20.12
N ASN A 530 18.37 8.52 -19.82
CA ASN A 530 19.09 9.75 -20.07
C ASN A 530 20.14 9.92 -18.97
N LEU A 531 21.39 9.55 -19.28
CA LEU A 531 22.56 9.91 -18.46
C LEU A 531 22.86 11.43 -18.53
N SER A 532 22.06 12.21 -19.28
CA SER A 532 22.09 13.64 -19.16
C SER A 532 21.67 13.99 -17.72
N VAL A 533 22.50 14.74 -17.00
CA VAL A 533 22.05 15.63 -15.94
C VAL A 533 20.70 16.15 -16.42
N ASP A 534 19.63 15.82 -15.69
CA ASP A 534 18.27 16.23 -16.07
C ASP A 534 18.36 17.65 -16.61
N GLU A 535 18.04 17.82 -17.89
CA GLU A 535 17.74 19.15 -18.36
C GLU A 535 16.54 19.57 -17.52
N PHE A 536 16.89 20.26 -16.45
CA PHE A 536 15.93 21.08 -15.75
C PHE A 536 15.23 21.82 -16.87
N ASN A 537 13.95 21.59 -17.03
CA ASN A 537 13.13 22.41 -17.88
C ASN A 537 13.04 23.79 -17.21
N VAL A 538 14.19 24.41 -17.08
CA VAL A 538 14.35 25.86 -16.95
C VAL A 538 13.80 26.42 -18.26
N ASN A 539 12.51 26.19 -18.50
CA ASN A 539 11.86 26.97 -19.51
C ASN A 539 12.00 28.45 -19.18
N THR A 540 12.97 28.75 -18.26
CA THR A 540 12.99 30.12 -17.89
C THR A 540 14.34 30.66 -17.40
N ILE A 541 15.12 30.05 -16.51
CA ILE A 541 16.32 30.71 -16.01
C ILE A 541 17.45 30.59 -17.03
N SER A 542 17.89 31.73 -17.56
CA SER A 542 19.06 31.83 -18.44
C SER A 542 20.00 32.91 -17.98
N ILE A 543 21.29 32.77 -18.33
CA ILE A 543 22.34 33.72 -18.00
C ILE A 543 22.75 34.46 -19.26
N PHE A 544 22.84 35.79 -19.16
CA PHE A 544 23.35 36.64 -20.24
C PHE A 544 24.08 37.88 -19.67
N PRO A 545 25.02 38.46 -20.41
CA PRO A 545 25.66 37.91 -21.59
C PRO A 545 26.48 36.68 -21.26
N ASN A 546 26.58 35.74 -22.20
CA ASN A 546 27.46 34.59 -22.12
C ASN A 546 28.06 34.36 -23.51
N PRO A 547 29.35 34.63 -23.70
CA PRO A 547 30.39 35.06 -22.75
C PRO A 547 30.16 36.42 -22.11
N THR A 548 30.84 36.65 -20.96
CA THR A 548 30.74 37.89 -20.17
C THR A 548 32.13 38.47 -19.83
N ASN A 549 32.20 39.81 -19.80
CA ASN A 549 33.37 40.53 -19.33
C ASN A 549 33.31 40.95 -17.86
N GLY A 550 32.18 40.78 -17.16
CA GLY A 550 32.16 41.21 -15.77
C GLY A 550 30.84 41.03 -15.01
N VAL A 551 29.69 41.13 -15.65
CA VAL A 551 28.40 41.00 -14.99
C VAL A 551 27.53 40.02 -15.77
N ILE A 552 26.91 39.11 -15.05
CA ILE A 552 25.89 38.21 -15.60
C ILE A 552 24.51 38.57 -15.05
N THR A 553 23.50 38.46 -15.89
CA THR A 553 22.10 38.68 -15.53
C THR A 553 21.33 37.38 -15.69
N PHE A 554 20.51 37.05 -14.68
CA PHE A 554 19.63 35.90 -14.69
C PHE A 554 18.23 36.31 -15.20
N LYS A 555 17.78 35.70 -16.29
CA LYS A 555 16.41 35.87 -16.80
C LYS A 555 15.47 34.91 -16.12
N ASN A 556 14.20 35.30 -16.06
CA ASN A 556 13.07 34.49 -15.59
C ASN A 556 13.21 34.00 -14.13
N ILE A 557 13.88 34.76 -13.29
CA ILE A 557 13.87 34.56 -11.85
C ILE A 557 12.48 34.94 -11.34
N ASN A 558 11.78 33.97 -10.72
CA ASN A 558 10.43 34.10 -10.20
C ASN A 558 10.36 34.03 -8.65
N GLU A 559 11.43 33.55 -8.00
CA GLU A 559 11.56 33.44 -6.55
C GLU A 559 13.01 33.74 -6.10
N GLU A 560 13.30 33.56 -4.83
CA GLU A 560 14.64 33.78 -4.29
C GLU A 560 15.47 32.50 -4.37
N TYR A 561 16.68 32.60 -4.94
CA TYR A 561 17.64 31.51 -5.06
C TYR A 561 18.96 31.86 -4.42
N ASN A 562 19.50 30.96 -3.60
CA ASN A 562 20.89 31.03 -3.19
C ASN A 562 21.76 30.37 -4.27
N VAL A 563 22.57 31.16 -4.95
CA VAL A 563 23.32 30.75 -6.13
C VAL A 563 24.81 30.67 -5.80
N THR A 564 25.44 29.54 -6.11
CA THR A 564 26.87 29.31 -5.92
C THR A 564 27.58 29.12 -7.27
N VAL A 565 28.70 29.82 -7.47
CA VAL A 565 29.54 29.70 -8.67
C VAL A 565 30.77 28.85 -8.39
N PHE A 566 31.04 27.91 -9.28
CA PHE A 566 32.21 27.02 -9.24
C PHE A 566 33.10 27.19 -10.47
N ASN A 567 34.39 27.01 -10.29
CA ASN A 567 35.33 26.91 -11.42
C ASN A 567 35.38 25.48 -11.99
N MET A 568 36.16 25.24 -13.03
CA MET A 568 36.35 23.95 -13.69
C MET A 568 36.89 22.85 -12.77
N LEU A 569 37.53 23.20 -11.65
CA LEU A 569 38.05 22.26 -10.65
C LEU A 569 37.04 21.97 -9.54
N GLY A 570 35.79 22.47 -9.64
CA GLY A 570 34.75 22.30 -8.64
C GLY A 570 34.95 23.16 -7.38
N GLN A 571 35.86 24.13 -7.39
CA GLN A 571 36.07 25.02 -6.25
C GLN A 571 35.04 26.15 -6.28
N LYS A 572 34.40 26.44 -5.15
CA LYS A 572 33.48 27.55 -4.96
C LYS A 572 34.27 28.87 -5.08
N VAL A 573 33.84 29.73 -6.00
CA VAL A 573 34.49 31.04 -6.27
C VAL A 573 33.60 32.22 -5.91
N LYS A 574 32.27 32.02 -5.84
CA LYS A 574 31.32 33.07 -5.43
C LYS A 574 30.00 32.44 -4.99
N ASP A 575 29.29 33.15 -4.11
CA ASP A 575 27.87 32.87 -3.79
C ASP A 575 27.12 34.21 -3.64
N GLN A 576 25.83 34.20 -3.99
CA GLN A 576 24.95 35.35 -3.91
C GLN A 576 23.49 34.92 -3.95
N ILE A 577 22.64 35.66 -3.22
CA ILE A 577 21.19 35.52 -3.35
C ILE A 577 20.71 36.30 -4.57
N ILE A 578 19.97 35.61 -5.45
CA ILE A 578 19.33 36.19 -6.65
C ILE A 578 17.82 36.08 -6.47
N ASN A 579 17.10 37.16 -6.72
CA ASN A 579 15.63 37.19 -6.62
C ASN A 579 15.03 38.11 -7.70
N THR A 580 13.72 38.30 -7.66
CA THR A 580 12.97 39.08 -8.67
C THR A 580 13.42 40.56 -8.78
N THR A 581 14.04 41.11 -7.71
CA THR A 581 14.56 42.49 -7.67
C THR A 581 16.08 42.58 -7.86
N SER A 582 16.82 41.53 -7.50
CA SER A 582 18.29 41.43 -7.63
C SER A 582 18.66 40.31 -8.60
N LYS A 583 18.67 40.58 -9.89
CA LYS A 583 18.87 39.60 -10.97
C LYS A 583 20.28 39.56 -11.55
N THR A 584 21.22 40.31 -10.99
CA THR A 584 22.58 40.43 -11.54
C THR A 584 23.62 39.93 -10.55
N MET A 585 24.72 39.38 -11.08
CA MET A 585 25.89 38.97 -10.32
C MET A 585 27.16 39.55 -10.98
N ASP A 586 27.95 40.27 -10.19
CA ASP A 586 29.26 40.76 -10.64
C ASP A 586 30.27 39.60 -10.54
N VAL A 587 30.86 39.24 -11.69
CA VAL A 587 31.89 38.20 -11.84
C VAL A 587 33.19 38.80 -12.46
N SER A 588 33.35 40.13 -12.40
CA SER A 588 34.49 40.84 -12.98
C SER A 588 35.83 40.42 -12.40
N HIS A 589 35.83 40.00 -11.12
CA HIS A 589 37.02 39.54 -10.39
C HIS A 589 37.45 38.10 -10.74
N LEU A 590 36.65 37.37 -11.51
CA LEU A 590 36.98 36.01 -11.93
C LEU A 590 37.96 36.06 -13.13
N SER A 591 38.89 35.10 -13.16
CA SER A 591 39.80 34.93 -14.29
C SER A 591 39.05 34.44 -15.53
N THR A 592 39.60 34.69 -16.72
CA THR A 592 39.11 34.12 -17.98
C THR A 592 38.99 32.60 -17.87
N GLY A 593 37.83 32.07 -18.21
CA GLY A 593 37.56 30.63 -18.09
C GLY A 593 36.08 30.26 -18.09
N THR A 594 35.82 28.96 -17.96
CA THR A 594 34.46 28.39 -17.84
C THR A 594 34.08 28.24 -16.36
N TYR A 595 32.85 28.63 -16.05
CA TYR A 595 32.27 28.56 -14.70
C TYR A 595 30.90 27.93 -14.74
N PHE A 596 30.55 27.31 -13.62
CA PHE A 596 29.24 26.65 -13.38
C PHE A 596 28.50 27.35 -12.25
N VAL A 597 27.24 27.63 -12.46
CA VAL A 597 26.34 28.29 -11.52
C VAL A 597 25.34 27.28 -11.01
N LYS A 598 25.40 26.93 -9.73
CA LYS A 598 24.49 26.01 -9.08
C LYS A 598 23.49 26.79 -8.23
N PHE A 599 22.21 26.41 -8.32
CA PHE A 599 21.13 26.92 -7.47
C PHE A 599 20.96 25.97 -6.31
N ASN A 600 21.15 26.44 -5.07
CA ASN A 600 21.04 25.57 -3.87
C ASN A 600 19.57 25.20 -3.64
N GLY A 601 19.35 23.91 -3.36
CA GLY A 601 17.99 23.35 -3.23
C GLY A 601 17.32 23.00 -4.56
N VAL A 602 18.03 23.20 -5.68
CA VAL A 602 17.55 22.92 -7.04
C VAL A 602 18.67 22.23 -7.81
N ASP A 603 18.41 21.10 -8.45
CA ASP A 603 19.41 20.38 -9.27
C ASP A 603 19.63 21.03 -10.64
N ALA A 604 19.80 22.36 -10.67
CA ALA A 604 20.09 23.12 -11.87
C ALA A 604 21.51 23.67 -11.84
N VAL A 605 22.25 23.47 -12.94
CA VAL A 605 23.56 24.03 -13.17
C VAL A 605 23.57 24.73 -14.51
N LEU A 606 23.84 26.04 -14.50
CA LEU A 606 24.06 26.83 -15.71
C LEU A 606 25.56 27.05 -15.95
N LYS A 607 25.97 27.17 -17.21
CA LYS A 607 27.34 27.43 -17.58
C LYS A 607 27.49 28.84 -18.15
N PHE A 608 28.53 29.56 -17.75
CA PHE A 608 28.95 30.78 -18.45
C PHE A 608 30.46 30.80 -18.70
N ILE A 609 30.87 31.62 -19.67
CA ILE A 609 32.27 31.86 -20.05
C ILE A 609 32.61 33.28 -19.63
N LYS A 610 33.68 33.44 -18.85
CA LYS A 610 34.30 34.73 -18.51
C LYS A 610 35.42 34.99 -19.49
N GLU A 611 35.37 36.13 -20.18
CA GLU A 611 36.43 36.67 -21.04
C GLU A 611 37.33 37.66 -20.32
#